data_a63e4c8c4127d0ccfe86639b5cb844ad
#
_entry.id   a63e4c8c4127d0ccfe86639b5cb844ad
#
_cell.length_a   1.000
_cell.length_b   1.000
_cell.length_c   1.000
_cell.angle_alpha   90.00
_cell.angle_beta   90.00
_cell.angle_gamma   90.00
#
_symmetry.space_group_name_H-M   'P 1'
#
loop_
_entity.id
_entity.type
_entity.pdbx_description
1 polymer ?
#
loop_
_entity_poly.entity_id
_entity_poly.type
_entity_poly.pdbx_seq_one_letter_code
_entity_poly.pdbx_strand_id
1 'polypeptide(L)'
;MLKDITLGQFFPGDTIAHRLDPRTKLLLVVLFIVALFQAKGWVAYGVLTLTVAVCMTVSHISARNIFKGLKPMIFIIALTGVLNIFYTTGTPVLPGWIITWEGIARAIQMVLRIVLLITGTFLLTYTTSPIALTDGLELLLNPLKKLRFPVHEMTIMMSMALRFIPTLIEETDKIMSAQKARGADFETGSLMDRAKALLPVLVPLFVSAFRRADELAVAMESRCYHGGEGRTRMKQLIFQGRDYIALALGVLLLAGIIYLKKWGL
;
A
#
# COMPACT_ATOMS: atom_id res chain seq x y z
N MET A 1 -10.17 -13.86 -15.89
CA MET A 1 -8.93 -13.77 -15.08
C MET A 1 -8.48 -12.34 -14.80
N LEU A 2 -8.63 -11.34 -15.71
CA LEU A 2 -8.20 -9.95 -15.43
C LEU A 2 -9.26 -9.09 -14.72
N LYS A 3 -10.51 -9.54 -14.62
CA LYS A 3 -11.62 -8.79 -14.00
C LYS A 3 -11.49 -8.61 -12.47
N ASP A 4 -10.61 -9.36 -11.82
CA ASP A 4 -10.38 -9.29 -10.37
C ASP A 4 -9.22 -8.36 -9.98
N ILE A 5 -8.57 -7.72 -10.97
CA ILE A 5 -7.57 -6.69 -10.71
C ILE A 5 -8.28 -5.39 -10.35
N THR A 6 -8.73 -5.28 -9.12
CA THR A 6 -9.21 -4.01 -8.57
C THR A 6 -8.01 -3.07 -8.39
N LEU A 7 -7.84 -2.16 -9.34
CA LEU A 7 -6.87 -1.06 -9.26
C LEU A 7 -7.20 -0.19 -8.05
N GLY A 8 -6.46 -0.43 -6.96
CA GLY A 8 -6.60 0.27 -5.70
C GLY A 8 -7.90 -0.13 -4.98
N GLN A 9 -7.78 -0.77 -3.85
CA GLN A 9 -8.92 -1.09 -2.97
C GLN A 9 -9.45 0.16 -2.25
N PHE A 10 -9.47 1.30 -2.96
CA PHE A 10 -9.99 2.57 -2.41
C PHE A 10 -11.51 2.48 -2.29
N PHE A 11 -12.00 2.71 -1.08
CA PHE A 11 -13.43 2.86 -0.80
C PHE A 11 -13.77 4.34 -0.71
N PRO A 12 -14.53 4.90 -1.67
CA PRO A 12 -14.95 6.30 -1.59
C PRO A 12 -15.81 6.50 -0.34
N GLY A 13 -15.48 7.52 0.45
CA GLY A 13 -16.20 7.86 1.67
C GLY A 13 -15.89 9.30 2.10
N ASP A 14 -16.79 9.88 2.91
CA ASP A 14 -16.72 11.26 3.38
C ASP A 14 -16.33 11.40 4.86
N THR A 15 -15.65 10.39 5.42
CA THR A 15 -15.23 10.42 6.83
C THR A 15 -14.07 11.40 7.06
N ILE A 16 -13.81 11.73 8.31
CA ILE A 16 -12.67 12.56 8.71
C ILE A 16 -11.37 12.00 8.16
N ALA A 17 -11.20 10.67 8.21
CA ALA A 17 -10.02 10.00 7.69
C ALA A 17 -9.88 10.14 6.16
N HIS A 18 -10.97 10.14 5.38
CA HIS A 18 -10.93 10.35 3.93
C HIS A 18 -10.55 11.79 3.57
N ARG A 19 -10.98 12.77 4.37
CA ARG A 19 -10.75 14.20 4.14
C ARG A 19 -9.38 14.72 4.57
N LEU A 20 -8.54 13.89 5.22
CA LEU A 20 -7.15 14.24 5.55
C LEU A 20 -6.30 14.35 4.29
N ASP A 21 -5.32 15.27 4.32
CA ASP A 21 -4.33 15.42 3.26
C ASP A 21 -3.54 14.11 3.04
N PRO A 22 -3.35 13.64 1.80
CA PRO A 22 -2.57 12.43 1.50
C PRO A 22 -1.16 12.43 2.09
N ARG A 23 -0.51 13.61 2.17
CA ARG A 23 0.80 13.77 2.82
C ARG A 23 0.75 13.43 4.30
N THR A 24 -0.26 13.93 4.99
CA THR A 24 -0.49 13.64 6.41
C THR A 24 -0.68 12.15 6.64
N LYS A 25 -1.48 11.49 5.82
CA LYS A 25 -1.72 10.04 5.93
C LYS A 25 -0.45 9.22 5.69
N LEU A 26 0.34 9.58 4.67
CA LEU A 26 1.64 8.93 4.42
C LEU A 26 2.59 9.07 5.62
N LEU A 27 2.71 10.28 6.17
CA LEU A 27 3.54 10.52 7.35
C LEU A 27 3.02 9.76 8.58
N LEU A 28 1.71 9.73 8.81
CA LEU A 28 1.10 8.98 9.92
C LEU A 28 1.37 7.48 9.81
N VAL A 29 1.28 6.90 8.62
CA VAL A 29 1.60 5.49 8.43
C VAL A 29 3.08 5.22 8.70
N VAL A 30 3.97 6.07 8.25
CA VAL A 30 5.41 5.94 8.56
C VAL A 30 5.66 6.05 10.07
N LEU A 31 5.06 7.04 10.75
CA LEU A 31 5.17 7.19 12.21
C LEU A 31 4.60 5.96 12.93
N PHE A 32 3.47 5.43 12.48
CA PHE A 32 2.86 4.22 13.03
C PHE A 32 3.76 3.00 12.84
N ILE A 33 4.35 2.80 11.66
CA ILE A 33 5.31 1.72 11.40
C ILE A 33 6.52 1.84 12.34
N VAL A 34 7.10 3.03 12.47
CA VAL A 34 8.23 3.27 13.39
C VAL A 34 7.82 2.97 14.83
N ALA A 35 6.64 3.42 15.28
CA ALA A 35 6.11 3.14 16.62
C ALA A 35 5.95 1.63 16.84
N LEU A 36 5.43 0.91 15.85
CA LEU A 36 5.21 -0.54 15.91
C LEU A 36 6.53 -1.33 16.04
N PHE A 37 7.59 -0.89 15.35
CA PHE A 37 8.92 -1.51 15.48
C PHE A 37 9.63 -1.15 16.80
N GLN A 38 9.29 -0.01 17.41
CA GLN A 38 9.80 0.38 18.73
C GLN A 38 9.05 -0.29 19.88
N ALA A 39 7.84 -0.79 19.63
CA ALA A 39 6.98 -1.41 20.65
C ALA A 39 7.66 -2.65 21.26
N LYS A 40 7.78 -2.63 22.59
CA LYS A 40 8.20 -3.76 23.43
C LYS A 40 7.18 -3.88 24.56
N GLY A 41 6.79 -5.09 24.93
CA GLY A 41 5.84 -5.28 26.02
C GLY A 41 4.36 -5.19 25.58
N TRP A 42 3.49 -5.71 26.43
CA TRP A 42 2.06 -5.90 26.13
C TRP A 42 1.27 -4.60 26.11
N VAL A 43 1.65 -3.64 26.96
CA VAL A 43 0.98 -2.33 27.05
C VAL A 43 1.14 -1.55 25.74
N ALA A 44 2.35 -1.54 25.17
CA ALA A 44 2.63 -0.87 23.91
C ALA A 44 1.78 -1.46 22.76
N TYR A 45 1.67 -2.79 22.67
CA TYR A 45 0.80 -3.44 21.69
C TYR A 45 -0.69 -3.16 21.94
N GLY A 46 -1.11 -3.05 23.21
CA GLY A 46 -2.47 -2.67 23.57
C GLY A 46 -2.83 -1.26 23.06
N VAL A 47 -1.94 -0.29 23.27
CA VAL A 47 -2.11 1.10 22.79
C VAL A 47 -2.17 1.15 21.26
N LEU A 48 -1.28 0.44 20.57
CA LEU A 48 -1.28 0.39 19.10
C LEU A 48 -2.54 -0.27 18.54
N THR A 49 -3.00 -1.35 19.17
CA THR A 49 -4.26 -2.03 18.78
C THR A 49 -5.45 -1.10 18.96
N LEU A 50 -5.52 -0.39 20.08
CA LEU A 50 -6.56 0.60 20.34
C LEU A 50 -6.54 1.73 19.31
N THR A 51 -5.34 2.23 18.97
CA THR A 51 -5.17 3.27 17.94
C THR A 51 -5.71 2.81 16.59
N VAL A 52 -5.36 1.60 16.16
CA VAL A 52 -5.86 1.02 14.90
C VAL A 52 -7.38 0.83 14.97
N ALA A 53 -7.93 0.34 16.09
CA ALA A 53 -9.37 0.17 16.26
C ALA A 53 -10.11 1.51 16.16
N VAL A 54 -9.59 2.58 16.80
CA VAL A 54 -10.15 3.94 16.69
C VAL A 54 -10.07 4.44 15.24
N CYS A 55 -8.93 4.26 14.54
CA CYS A 55 -8.79 4.64 13.14
C CYS A 55 -9.79 3.90 12.24
N MET A 56 -10.05 2.62 12.50
CA MET A 56 -11.05 1.82 11.76
C MET A 56 -12.46 2.37 11.96
N THR A 57 -12.85 2.67 13.21
CA THR A 57 -14.18 3.23 13.49
C THR A 57 -14.37 4.61 12.87
N VAL A 58 -13.37 5.48 12.97
CA VAL A 58 -13.39 6.83 12.36
C VAL A 58 -13.42 6.77 10.83
N SER A 59 -12.79 5.75 10.23
CA SER A 59 -12.79 5.55 8.78
C SER A 59 -14.03 4.84 8.25
N HIS A 60 -14.92 4.33 9.13
CA HIS A 60 -16.06 3.47 8.79
C HIS A 60 -15.69 2.24 7.93
N ILE A 61 -14.46 1.74 8.09
CA ILE A 61 -14.00 0.56 7.36
C ILE A 61 -14.44 -0.69 8.11
N SER A 62 -15.18 -1.57 7.42
CA SER A 62 -15.65 -2.82 8.01
C SER A 62 -14.48 -3.77 8.31
N ALA A 63 -14.47 -4.35 9.51
CA ALA A 63 -13.51 -5.39 9.90
C ALA A 63 -13.48 -6.57 8.90
N ARG A 64 -14.63 -6.88 8.27
CA ARG A 64 -14.72 -7.92 7.24
C ARG A 64 -13.78 -7.67 6.05
N ASN A 65 -13.61 -6.41 5.63
CA ASN A 65 -12.72 -6.05 4.52
C ASN A 65 -11.26 -6.27 4.90
N ILE A 66 -10.88 -5.93 6.13
CA ILE A 66 -9.54 -6.17 6.67
C ILE A 66 -9.26 -7.68 6.77
N PHE A 67 -10.21 -8.47 7.29
CA PHE A 67 -10.08 -9.93 7.34
C PHE A 67 -9.94 -10.55 5.94
N LYS A 68 -10.68 -10.05 4.94
CA LYS A 68 -10.52 -10.52 3.54
C LYS A 68 -9.12 -10.20 3.01
N GLY A 69 -8.57 -9.02 3.33
CA GLY A 69 -7.21 -8.64 2.94
C GLY A 69 -6.13 -9.45 3.67
N LEU A 70 -6.36 -9.84 4.94
CA LEU A 70 -5.44 -10.69 5.71
C LEU A 70 -5.45 -12.15 5.25
N LYS A 71 -6.57 -12.63 4.66
CA LYS A 71 -6.74 -14.05 4.28
C LYS A 71 -5.56 -14.63 3.47
N PRO A 72 -5.04 -13.98 2.42
CA PRO A 72 -3.90 -14.52 1.67
C PRO A 72 -2.60 -14.55 2.49
N MET A 73 -2.51 -13.75 3.57
CA MET A 73 -1.32 -13.67 4.43
C MET A 73 -1.38 -14.61 5.65
N ILE A 74 -2.53 -15.29 5.86
CA ILE A 74 -2.73 -16.18 7.03
C ILE A 74 -1.62 -17.22 7.10
N PHE A 75 -1.20 -17.80 5.98
CA PHE A 75 -0.14 -18.81 5.95
C PHE A 75 1.18 -18.25 6.49
N ILE A 76 1.59 -17.06 6.07
CA ILE A 76 2.84 -16.41 6.51
C ILE A 76 2.73 -16.04 8.00
N ILE A 77 1.58 -15.52 8.42
CA ILE A 77 1.30 -15.16 9.81
C ILE A 77 1.39 -16.39 10.72
N ALA A 78 0.74 -17.49 10.32
CA ALA A 78 0.76 -18.74 11.06
C ALA A 78 2.17 -19.35 11.11
N LEU A 79 2.88 -19.37 9.97
CA LEU A 79 4.24 -19.87 9.89
C LEU A 79 5.18 -19.09 10.83
N THR A 80 5.06 -17.75 10.83
CA THR A 80 5.86 -16.89 11.73
C THR A 80 5.55 -17.18 13.19
N GLY A 81 4.27 -17.37 13.55
CA GLY A 81 3.87 -17.75 14.89
C GLY A 81 4.49 -19.08 15.32
N VAL A 82 4.34 -20.11 14.49
CA VAL A 82 4.88 -21.45 14.74
C VAL A 82 6.41 -21.41 14.89
N LEU A 83 7.12 -20.76 13.97
CA LEU A 83 8.59 -20.64 14.07
C LEU A 83 9.01 -19.97 15.38
N ASN A 84 8.35 -18.90 15.81
CA ASN A 84 8.71 -18.23 17.08
C ASN A 84 8.45 -19.10 18.31
N ILE A 85 7.43 -19.96 18.29
CA ILE A 85 7.15 -20.90 19.39
C ILE A 85 8.30 -21.91 19.55
N PHE A 86 8.82 -22.45 18.43
CA PHE A 86 9.82 -23.52 18.47
C PHE A 86 11.27 -23.03 18.56
N TYR A 87 11.58 -21.87 17.96
CA TYR A 87 12.96 -21.36 17.89
C TYR A 87 13.32 -20.39 19.02
N THR A 88 12.35 -19.98 19.85
CA THR A 88 12.67 -19.10 20.97
C THR A 88 13.10 -19.89 22.19
N THR A 89 14.32 -19.66 22.66
CA THR A 89 14.84 -20.22 23.90
C THR A 89 14.26 -19.50 25.11
N GLY A 90 13.94 -20.25 26.17
CA GLY A 90 13.38 -19.69 27.41
C GLY A 90 13.02 -20.80 28.40
N THR A 91 12.19 -20.50 29.39
CA THR A 91 11.70 -21.44 30.38
C THR A 91 10.67 -22.40 29.75
N PRO A 92 10.91 -23.74 29.76
CA PRO A 92 9.99 -24.68 29.16
C PRO A 92 8.64 -24.70 29.89
N VAL A 93 7.55 -24.84 29.16
CA VAL A 93 6.17 -24.93 29.73
C VAL A 93 5.99 -26.21 30.55
N LEU A 94 6.61 -27.31 30.08
CA LEU A 94 6.68 -28.59 30.79
C LEU A 94 8.11 -29.16 30.70
N PRO A 95 8.58 -29.86 31.75
CA PRO A 95 9.90 -30.47 31.74
C PRO A 95 10.05 -31.42 30.52
N GLY A 96 11.03 -31.12 29.67
CA GLY A 96 11.31 -31.89 28.46
C GLY A 96 10.60 -31.40 27.17
N TRP A 97 9.81 -30.33 27.23
CA TRP A 97 9.19 -29.75 26.04
C TRP A 97 10.05 -28.66 25.41
N ILE A 98 9.98 -28.54 24.07
CA ILE A 98 10.69 -27.53 23.29
C ILE A 98 9.96 -26.17 23.37
N ILE A 99 8.67 -26.18 23.76
CA ILE A 99 7.82 -24.97 23.82
C ILE A 99 8.12 -24.23 25.12
N THR A 100 8.42 -22.92 24.98
CA THR A 100 8.75 -22.04 26.10
C THR A 100 7.69 -20.94 26.27
N TRP A 101 7.50 -20.44 27.50
CA TRP A 101 6.57 -19.33 27.77
C TRP A 101 6.96 -18.05 27.02
N GLU A 102 8.26 -17.78 26.94
CA GLU A 102 8.81 -16.67 26.17
C GLU A 102 8.59 -16.84 24.68
N GLY A 103 8.62 -18.09 24.18
CA GLY A 103 8.32 -18.43 22.79
C GLY A 103 6.87 -18.13 22.42
N ILE A 104 5.93 -18.51 23.28
CA ILE A 104 4.50 -18.20 23.09
C ILE A 104 4.27 -16.69 23.11
N ALA A 105 4.83 -15.98 24.09
CA ALA A 105 4.69 -14.54 24.22
C ALA A 105 5.25 -13.81 22.98
N ARG A 106 6.43 -14.18 22.50
CA ARG A 106 7.04 -13.62 21.29
C ARG A 106 6.23 -13.96 20.03
N ALA A 107 5.72 -15.18 19.92
CA ALA A 107 4.87 -15.57 18.79
C ALA A 107 3.63 -14.69 18.70
N ILE A 108 2.93 -14.46 19.82
CA ILE A 108 1.75 -13.60 19.85
C ILE A 108 2.13 -12.15 19.50
N GLN A 109 3.23 -11.62 20.05
CA GLN A 109 3.70 -10.27 19.73
C GLN A 109 4.07 -10.11 18.25
N MET A 110 4.73 -11.12 17.65
CA MET A 110 5.07 -11.10 16.22
C MET A 110 3.85 -11.19 15.32
N VAL A 111 2.89 -12.07 15.64
CA VAL A 111 1.61 -12.16 14.95
C VAL A 111 0.84 -10.84 15.03
N LEU A 112 0.72 -10.25 16.23
CA LEU A 112 0.10 -8.94 16.43
C LEU A 112 0.79 -7.86 15.63
N ARG A 113 2.13 -7.83 15.62
CA ARG A 113 2.93 -6.87 14.85
C ARG A 113 2.60 -6.94 13.38
N ILE A 114 2.59 -8.13 12.79
CA ILE A 114 2.30 -8.32 11.37
C ILE A 114 0.86 -7.89 11.06
N VAL A 115 -0.10 -8.31 11.88
CA VAL A 115 -1.52 -7.95 11.70
C VAL A 115 -1.72 -6.44 11.77
N LEU A 116 -1.13 -5.77 12.77
CA LEU A 116 -1.24 -4.32 12.94
C LEU A 116 -0.54 -3.56 11.80
N LEU A 117 0.62 -4.03 11.33
CA LEU A 117 1.33 -3.44 10.20
C LEU A 117 0.47 -3.51 8.92
N ILE A 118 -0.06 -4.67 8.60
CA ILE A 118 -0.91 -4.87 7.43
C ILE A 118 -2.18 -4.04 7.55
N THR A 119 -2.83 -4.03 8.71
CA THR A 119 -4.07 -3.28 8.94
C THR A 119 -3.83 -1.77 8.81
N GLY A 120 -2.74 -1.25 9.39
CA GLY A 120 -2.37 0.17 9.28
C GLY A 120 -2.12 0.59 7.83
N THR A 121 -1.47 -0.26 7.03
CA THR A 121 -1.24 -0.03 5.60
C THR A 121 -2.56 -0.11 4.81
N PHE A 122 -3.44 -1.04 5.12
CA PHE A 122 -4.77 -1.14 4.49
C PHE A 122 -5.62 0.09 4.77
N LEU A 123 -5.57 0.67 5.98
CA LEU A 123 -6.28 1.91 6.29
C LEU A 123 -5.87 3.04 5.34
N LEU A 124 -4.59 3.19 5.04
CA LEU A 124 -4.10 4.16 4.05
C LEU A 124 -4.69 3.87 2.66
N THR A 125 -4.58 2.63 2.19
CA THR A 125 -5.02 2.22 0.85
C THR A 125 -6.53 2.36 0.68
N TYR A 126 -7.31 2.02 1.70
CA TYR A 126 -8.77 2.12 1.66
C TYR A 126 -9.29 3.57 1.73
N THR A 127 -8.55 4.47 2.40
CA THR A 127 -8.96 5.87 2.58
C THR A 127 -8.36 6.85 1.59
N THR A 128 -7.42 6.40 0.72
CA THR A 128 -6.71 7.31 -0.19
C THR A 128 -6.62 6.70 -1.58
N SER A 129 -7.07 7.45 -2.61
CA SER A 129 -6.96 6.99 -3.98
C SER A 129 -5.50 6.95 -4.44
N PRO A 130 -5.12 6.03 -5.36
CA PRO A 130 -3.75 5.95 -5.87
C PRO A 130 -3.25 7.27 -6.47
N ILE A 131 -4.12 8.03 -7.17
CA ILE A 131 -3.78 9.33 -7.75
C ILE A 131 -3.49 10.36 -6.65
N ALA A 132 -4.32 10.41 -5.60
CA ALA A 132 -4.07 11.30 -4.47
C ALA A 132 -2.78 10.95 -3.71
N LEU A 133 -2.44 9.65 -3.65
CA LEU A 133 -1.21 9.15 -3.05
C LEU A 133 0.02 9.62 -3.84
N THR A 134 -0.02 9.56 -5.18
CA THR A 134 1.07 10.07 -6.04
C THR A 134 1.24 11.57 -5.89
N ASP A 135 0.15 12.33 -5.83
CA ASP A 135 0.19 13.79 -5.60
C ASP A 135 0.80 14.14 -4.23
N GLY A 136 0.43 13.39 -3.19
CA GLY A 136 1.01 13.54 -1.86
C GLY A 136 2.48 13.22 -1.82
N LEU A 137 2.88 12.14 -2.49
CA LEU A 137 4.28 11.70 -2.57
C LEU A 137 5.16 12.73 -3.30
N GLU A 138 4.68 13.32 -4.41
CA GLU A 138 5.41 14.37 -5.11
C GLU A 138 5.74 15.55 -4.18
N LEU A 139 4.76 16.01 -3.40
CA LEU A 139 4.97 17.12 -2.50
C LEU A 139 5.90 16.77 -1.34
N LEU A 140 5.87 15.54 -0.84
CA LEU A 140 6.81 15.07 0.18
C LEU A 140 8.23 14.91 -0.38
N LEU A 141 8.37 14.51 -1.63
CA LEU A 141 9.66 14.34 -2.30
C LEU A 141 10.19 15.66 -2.91
N ASN A 142 9.40 16.74 -2.89
CA ASN A 142 9.83 18.05 -3.43
C ASN A 142 11.20 18.56 -2.92
N PRO A 143 11.59 18.34 -1.63
CA PRO A 143 12.94 18.69 -1.17
C PRO A 143 14.07 18.01 -1.95
N LEU A 144 13.81 16.81 -2.51
CA LEU A 144 14.80 16.06 -3.31
C LEU A 144 15.10 16.72 -4.66
N LYS A 145 14.29 17.68 -5.12
CA LYS A 145 14.62 18.51 -6.30
C LYS A 145 15.95 19.23 -6.11
N LYS A 146 16.33 19.60 -4.87
CA LYS A 146 17.63 20.20 -4.58
C LYS A 146 18.80 19.26 -4.89
N LEU A 147 18.57 17.95 -4.89
CA LEU A 147 19.53 16.90 -5.26
C LEU A 147 19.46 16.56 -6.78
N ARG A 148 18.84 17.41 -7.60
CA ARG A 148 18.62 17.21 -9.06
C ARG A 148 17.79 15.96 -9.38
N PHE A 149 16.94 15.49 -8.46
CA PHE A 149 16.07 14.35 -8.70
C PHE A 149 14.82 14.81 -9.46
N PRO A 150 14.43 14.17 -10.58
CA PRO A 150 13.32 14.58 -11.44
C PRO A 150 11.97 14.19 -10.84
N VAL A 151 11.63 14.74 -9.66
CA VAL A 151 10.42 14.38 -8.89
C VAL A 151 9.14 14.63 -9.68
N HIS A 152 9.09 15.76 -10.40
CA HIS A 152 7.91 16.15 -11.15
C HIS A 152 7.65 15.19 -12.34
N GLU A 153 8.68 14.88 -13.09
CA GLU A 153 8.62 13.98 -14.23
C GLU A 153 8.18 12.58 -13.79
N MET A 154 8.75 12.09 -12.70
CA MET A 154 8.33 10.80 -12.11
C MET A 154 6.86 10.80 -11.72
N THR A 155 6.38 11.87 -11.10
CA THR A 155 4.97 11.95 -10.68
C THR A 155 4.02 12.00 -11.87
N ILE A 156 4.37 12.74 -12.92
CA ILE A 156 3.60 12.74 -14.16
C ILE A 156 3.55 11.35 -14.77
N MET A 157 4.70 10.67 -14.87
CA MET A 157 4.75 9.28 -15.38
C MET A 157 3.87 8.34 -14.55
N MET A 158 3.93 8.42 -13.21
CA MET A 158 3.07 7.62 -12.33
C MET A 158 1.58 7.93 -12.51
N SER A 159 1.22 9.20 -12.60
CA SER A 159 -0.17 9.62 -12.79
C SER A 159 -0.72 9.18 -14.13
N MET A 160 0.09 9.26 -15.20
CA MET A 160 -0.25 8.76 -16.54
C MET A 160 -0.38 7.23 -16.54
N ALA A 161 0.57 6.52 -15.92
CA ALA A 161 0.51 5.06 -15.80
C ALA A 161 -0.78 4.63 -15.11
N LEU A 162 -1.11 5.21 -13.93
CA LEU A 162 -2.33 4.92 -13.19
C LEU A 162 -3.60 5.19 -14.02
N ARG A 163 -3.58 6.19 -14.89
CA ARG A 163 -4.69 6.52 -15.78
C ARG A 163 -4.83 5.52 -16.93
N PHE A 164 -3.72 5.02 -17.48
CA PHE A 164 -3.74 4.10 -18.62
C PHE A 164 -3.95 2.64 -18.22
N ILE A 165 -3.61 2.23 -16.99
CA ILE A 165 -3.78 0.84 -16.57
C ILE A 165 -5.20 0.29 -16.82
N PRO A 166 -6.32 0.98 -16.44
CA PRO A 166 -7.66 0.47 -16.74
C PRO A 166 -7.89 0.25 -18.24
N THR A 167 -7.46 1.20 -19.04
CA THR A 167 -7.63 1.14 -20.50
C THR A 167 -6.80 0.02 -21.13
N LEU A 168 -5.56 -0.20 -20.63
CA LEU A 168 -4.71 -1.31 -21.09
C LEU A 168 -5.27 -2.69 -20.69
N ILE A 169 -5.92 -2.79 -19.52
CA ILE A 169 -6.61 -4.02 -19.10
C ILE A 169 -7.76 -4.33 -20.04
N GLU A 170 -8.61 -3.34 -20.35
CA GLU A 170 -9.74 -3.50 -21.28
C GLU A 170 -9.24 -3.89 -22.70
N GLU A 171 -8.15 -3.28 -23.14
CA GLU A 171 -7.54 -3.58 -24.44
C GLU A 171 -6.95 -4.97 -24.47
N THR A 172 -6.26 -5.38 -23.41
CA THR A 172 -5.75 -6.74 -23.23
C THR A 172 -6.87 -7.77 -23.32
N ASP A 173 -8.01 -7.55 -22.63
CA ASP A 173 -9.17 -8.44 -22.68
C ASP A 173 -9.76 -8.55 -24.11
N LYS A 174 -9.81 -7.43 -24.85
CA LYS A 174 -10.26 -7.40 -26.25
C LYS A 174 -9.30 -8.21 -27.16
N ILE A 175 -7.99 -7.96 -27.04
CA ILE A 175 -6.97 -8.69 -27.83
C ILE A 175 -6.99 -10.18 -27.49
N MET A 176 -7.04 -10.54 -26.20
CA MET A 176 -7.12 -11.94 -25.78
C MET A 176 -8.37 -12.63 -26.34
N SER A 177 -9.51 -11.97 -26.29
CA SER A 177 -10.77 -12.48 -26.85
C SER A 177 -10.66 -12.72 -28.36
N ALA A 178 -10.05 -11.78 -29.09
CA ALA A 178 -9.81 -11.91 -30.52
C ALA A 178 -8.85 -13.06 -30.86
N GLN A 179 -7.79 -13.23 -30.06
CA GLN A 179 -6.82 -14.33 -30.25
C GLN A 179 -7.44 -15.70 -29.89
N LYS A 180 -8.28 -15.78 -28.85
CA LYS A 180 -9.06 -16.99 -28.55
C LYS A 180 -9.97 -17.38 -29.73
N ALA A 181 -10.65 -16.41 -30.36
CA ALA A 181 -11.48 -16.65 -31.55
C ALA A 181 -10.66 -17.16 -32.76
N ARG A 182 -9.35 -16.85 -32.81
CA ARG A 182 -8.40 -17.36 -33.82
C ARG A 182 -7.77 -18.70 -33.44
N GLY A 183 -8.22 -19.33 -32.33
CA GLY A 183 -7.75 -20.64 -31.89
C GLY A 183 -6.54 -20.59 -30.95
N ALA A 184 -6.15 -19.44 -30.44
CA ALA A 184 -5.09 -19.36 -29.43
C ALA A 184 -5.56 -19.95 -28.09
N ASP A 185 -4.76 -20.86 -27.54
CA ASP A 185 -5.00 -21.47 -26.23
C ASP A 185 -4.01 -20.92 -25.20
N PHE A 186 -4.54 -20.26 -24.16
CA PHE A 186 -3.78 -19.67 -23.08
C PHE A 186 -3.80 -20.51 -21.80
N GLU A 187 -4.55 -21.62 -21.77
CA GLU A 187 -4.85 -22.36 -20.54
C GLU A 187 -4.22 -23.75 -20.52
N THR A 188 -4.04 -24.39 -21.70
CA THR A 188 -3.49 -25.73 -21.82
C THR A 188 -2.05 -25.74 -22.33
N GLY A 189 -1.35 -26.86 -22.20
CA GLY A 189 0.04 -27.03 -22.63
C GLY A 189 1.11 -26.74 -21.58
N SER A 190 2.37 -26.85 -21.99
CA SER A 190 3.53 -26.56 -21.14
C SER A 190 3.63 -25.06 -20.80
N LEU A 191 4.40 -24.70 -19.76
CA LEU A 191 4.65 -23.29 -19.41
C LEU A 191 5.25 -22.49 -20.59
N MET A 192 6.08 -23.14 -21.42
CA MET A 192 6.69 -22.53 -22.60
C MET A 192 5.64 -22.26 -23.70
N ASP A 193 4.68 -23.18 -23.89
CA ASP A 193 3.63 -23.02 -24.90
C ASP A 193 2.67 -21.89 -24.50
N ARG A 194 2.33 -21.79 -23.21
CA ARG A 194 1.53 -20.68 -22.67
C ARG A 194 2.26 -19.34 -22.83
N ALA A 195 3.58 -19.29 -22.57
CA ALA A 195 4.38 -18.09 -22.78
C ALA A 195 4.40 -17.67 -24.25
N LYS A 196 4.56 -18.63 -25.20
CA LYS A 196 4.50 -18.35 -26.63
C LYS A 196 3.12 -17.87 -27.08
N ALA A 197 2.04 -18.41 -26.50
CA ALA A 197 0.68 -18.00 -26.80
C ALA A 197 0.40 -16.54 -26.38
N LEU A 198 1.13 -15.98 -25.40
CA LEU A 198 1.03 -14.59 -25.01
C LEU A 198 1.70 -13.59 -25.98
N LEU A 199 2.65 -14.01 -26.81
CA LEU A 199 3.33 -13.12 -27.75
C LEU A 199 2.36 -12.40 -28.72
N PRO A 200 1.36 -13.07 -29.34
CA PRO A 200 0.37 -12.42 -30.19
C PRO A 200 -0.52 -11.40 -29.45
N VAL A 201 -0.53 -11.42 -28.12
CA VAL A 201 -1.23 -10.44 -27.29
C VAL A 201 -0.30 -9.28 -26.93
N LEU A 202 0.96 -9.56 -26.58
CA LEU A 202 1.94 -8.56 -26.16
C LEU A 202 2.31 -7.60 -27.29
N VAL A 203 2.56 -8.09 -28.51
CA VAL A 203 3.00 -7.24 -29.64
C VAL A 203 1.97 -6.16 -29.97
N PRO A 204 0.67 -6.47 -30.21
CA PRO A 204 -0.34 -5.44 -30.44
C PRO A 204 -0.51 -4.48 -29.27
N LEU A 205 -0.40 -4.98 -28.03
CA LEU A 205 -0.50 -4.15 -26.81
C LEU A 205 0.63 -3.13 -26.75
N PHE A 206 1.88 -3.53 -27.04
CA PHE A 206 3.01 -2.61 -27.13
C PHE A 206 2.82 -1.55 -28.21
N VAL A 207 2.40 -1.95 -29.41
CA VAL A 207 2.15 -1.02 -30.52
C VAL A 207 1.08 0.01 -30.13
N SER A 208 0.00 -0.43 -29.49
CA SER A 208 -1.05 0.45 -28.99
C SER A 208 -0.54 1.39 -27.91
N ALA A 209 0.26 0.89 -26.95
CA ALA A 209 0.84 1.70 -25.87
C ALA A 209 1.76 2.81 -26.42
N PHE A 210 2.63 2.49 -27.40
CA PHE A 210 3.48 3.49 -28.05
C PHE A 210 2.67 4.53 -28.83
N ARG A 211 1.67 4.10 -29.59
CA ARG A 211 0.77 5.04 -30.31
C ARG A 211 0.10 6.02 -29.36
N ARG A 212 -0.39 5.54 -28.21
CA ARG A 212 -0.99 6.41 -27.18
C ARG A 212 0.03 7.35 -26.55
N ALA A 213 1.28 6.90 -26.37
CA ALA A 213 2.34 7.75 -25.86
C ALA A 213 2.64 8.90 -26.84
N ASP A 214 2.73 8.60 -28.16
CA ASP A 214 2.94 9.60 -29.19
C ASP A 214 1.76 10.58 -29.28
N GLU A 215 0.51 10.09 -29.27
CA GLU A 215 -0.69 10.94 -29.28
C GLU A 215 -0.71 11.86 -28.05
N LEU A 216 -0.33 11.34 -26.88
CA LEU A 216 -0.27 12.14 -25.65
C LEU A 216 0.85 13.18 -25.71
N ALA A 217 2.04 12.81 -26.24
CA ALA A 217 3.15 13.74 -26.42
C ALA A 217 2.75 14.93 -27.31
N VAL A 218 2.16 14.65 -28.49
CA VAL A 218 1.64 15.68 -29.37
C VAL A 218 0.56 16.56 -28.70
N ALA A 219 -0.35 15.94 -27.95
CA ALA A 219 -1.36 16.67 -27.20
C ALA A 219 -0.79 17.55 -26.08
N MET A 220 0.32 17.15 -25.47
CA MET A 220 1.02 17.93 -24.44
C MET A 220 1.80 19.09 -25.09
N GLU A 221 2.49 18.84 -26.18
CA GLU A 221 3.21 19.88 -26.95
C GLU A 221 2.25 20.97 -27.46
N SER A 222 1.11 20.55 -28.03
CA SER A 222 0.08 21.50 -28.51
C SER A 222 -0.54 22.35 -27.38
N ARG A 223 -0.42 21.92 -26.14
CA ARG A 223 -0.79 22.68 -24.93
C ARG A 223 0.38 23.42 -24.32
N CYS A 224 1.49 23.59 -25.04
CA CYS A 224 2.69 24.28 -24.59
C CYS A 224 3.29 23.67 -23.32
N TYR A 225 3.33 22.36 -23.23
CA TYR A 225 4.02 21.70 -22.14
C TYR A 225 5.53 21.70 -22.35
N HIS A 226 6.29 22.38 -21.51
CA HIS A 226 7.76 22.48 -21.56
C HIS A 226 8.43 21.98 -20.25
N GLY A 227 7.82 21.01 -19.56
CA GLY A 227 8.33 20.49 -18.29
C GLY A 227 7.66 21.06 -17.05
N GLY A 228 8.28 20.84 -15.89
CA GLY A 228 7.69 21.18 -14.58
C GLY A 228 7.99 22.57 -14.05
N GLU A 229 8.92 23.32 -14.67
CA GLU A 229 9.31 24.65 -14.19
C GLU A 229 8.24 25.70 -14.48
N GLY A 230 7.96 26.56 -13.50
CA GLY A 230 6.99 27.66 -13.63
C GLY A 230 5.51 27.27 -13.68
N ARG A 231 5.16 25.99 -13.47
CA ARG A 231 3.75 25.54 -13.50
C ARG A 231 3.07 25.68 -12.16
N THR A 232 1.79 26.09 -12.21
CA THR A 232 0.86 26.04 -11.09
C THR A 232 -0.02 24.79 -11.18
N ARG A 233 -0.44 24.25 -10.04
CA ARG A 233 -1.36 23.11 -9.97
C ARG A 233 -2.80 23.62 -9.92
N MET A 234 -3.69 23.00 -10.69
CA MET A 234 -5.13 23.29 -10.65
C MET A 234 -5.74 22.89 -9.29
N LYS A 235 -5.33 21.75 -8.74
CA LYS A 235 -5.73 21.29 -7.41
C LYS A 235 -4.53 21.40 -6.47
N GLN A 236 -4.59 22.37 -5.55
CA GLN A 236 -3.57 22.53 -4.54
C GLN A 236 -3.93 21.75 -3.29
N LEU A 237 -3.00 20.94 -2.78
CA LEU A 237 -3.13 20.30 -1.48
C LEU A 237 -2.73 21.31 -0.40
N ILE A 238 -3.68 21.68 0.45
CA ILE A 238 -3.48 22.68 1.52
C ILE A 238 -3.69 21.98 2.85
N PHE A 239 -2.72 22.06 3.75
CA PHE A 239 -2.87 21.55 5.12
C PHE A 239 -3.99 22.29 5.84
N GLN A 240 -4.88 21.52 6.45
CA GLN A 240 -5.96 22.01 7.27
C GLN A 240 -5.64 21.82 8.76
N GLY A 241 -6.33 22.50 9.66
CA GLY A 241 -6.13 22.36 11.11
C GLY A 241 -6.21 20.90 11.60
N ARG A 242 -7.10 20.09 10.97
CA ARG A 242 -7.23 18.66 11.28
C ARG A 242 -5.98 17.83 10.93
N ASP A 243 -5.21 18.26 9.91
CA ASP A 243 -3.98 17.56 9.51
C ASP A 243 -2.88 17.77 10.56
N TYR A 244 -2.77 18.98 11.10
CA TYR A 244 -1.84 19.27 12.19
C TYR A 244 -2.19 18.52 13.48
N ILE A 245 -3.48 18.44 13.82
CA ILE A 245 -3.95 17.66 14.98
C ILE A 245 -3.61 16.18 14.78
N ALA A 246 -3.87 15.62 13.61
CA ALA A 246 -3.57 14.22 13.30
C ALA A 246 -2.07 13.92 13.39
N LEU A 247 -1.21 14.80 12.84
CA LEU A 247 0.25 14.67 12.95
C LEU A 247 0.72 14.79 14.40
N ALA A 248 0.19 15.74 15.18
CA ALA A 248 0.52 15.89 16.58
C ALA A 248 0.17 14.62 17.38
N LEU A 249 -1.01 14.04 17.15
CA LEU A 249 -1.42 12.77 17.76
C LEU A 249 -0.49 11.62 17.33
N GLY A 250 -0.07 11.55 16.05
CA GLY A 250 0.88 10.54 15.58
C GLY A 250 2.25 10.65 16.24
N VAL A 251 2.78 11.87 16.39
CA VAL A 251 4.03 12.12 17.09
C VAL A 251 3.93 11.80 18.57
N LEU A 252 2.81 12.17 19.22
CA LEU A 252 2.54 11.86 20.61
C LEU A 252 2.44 10.36 20.86
N LEU A 253 1.80 9.62 19.96
CA LEU A 253 1.75 8.16 19.99
C LEU A 253 3.16 7.57 19.92
N LEU A 254 3.99 8.03 18.96
CA LEU A 254 5.37 7.55 18.84
C LEU A 254 6.18 7.85 20.10
N ALA A 255 6.09 9.08 20.63
CA ALA A 255 6.76 9.48 21.86
C ALA A 255 6.29 8.64 23.05
N GLY A 256 4.99 8.38 23.17
CA GLY A 256 4.42 7.49 24.19
C GLY A 256 4.95 6.07 24.13
N ILE A 257 5.03 5.48 22.93
CA ILE A 257 5.59 4.13 22.74
C ILE A 257 7.09 4.09 23.09
N ILE A 258 7.87 5.12 22.73
CA ILE A 258 9.29 5.21 23.09
C ILE A 258 9.43 5.35 24.62
N TYR A 259 8.55 6.10 25.27
CA TYR A 259 8.53 6.24 26.71
C TYR A 259 8.20 4.92 27.41
N LEU A 260 7.15 4.21 26.98
CA LEU A 260 6.79 2.88 27.49
C LEU A 260 7.94 1.87 27.33
N LYS A 261 8.62 1.90 26.18
CA LYS A 261 9.81 1.06 25.94
C LYS A 261 10.91 1.27 26.99
N LYS A 262 11.11 2.52 27.44
CA LYS A 262 12.13 2.85 28.45
C LYS A 262 11.76 2.26 29.83
N TRP A 263 10.47 2.08 30.10
CA TRP A 263 9.98 1.50 31.36
C TRP A 263 9.79 -0.03 31.31
N GLY A 264 10.09 -0.66 30.15
CA GLY A 264 9.97 -2.10 29.97
C GLY A 264 8.54 -2.63 29.84
N LEU A 265 7.58 -1.73 29.60
CA LEU A 265 6.12 -2.01 29.49
C LEU A 265 5.70 -2.16 27.98
#